data_af635a510495b8d19d217d7acc164189
#
_entry.id   af635a510495b8d19d217d7acc164189
#
_cell.length_a   1.000
_cell.length_b   1.000
_cell.length_c   1.000
_cell.angle_alpha   90.00
_cell.angle_beta   90.00
_cell.angle_gamma   90.00
#
_symmetry.space_group_name_H-M   'P 1'
#
loop_
_entity.id
_entity.type
_entity.pdbx_description
1 polymer ?
#
loop_
_entity_poly.entity_id
_entity_poly.type
_entity_poly.pdbx_seq_one_letter_code
_entity_poly.pdbx_strand_id
1 'polypeptide(L)'
;MCGRVSISEQTSIAKELHLKLADDLARPGNINVPPTLELPVFTDQKPSELQYLSWTLIPFWAKEKPKFSTFNARIENLKESGSWKHLIGKKHCVVITDGFYEWKKLDEKGKKKQAYLIRMKGMRFTLMAGLWDTWVDKNTGELNALL
;
A
#
# COMPACT_ATOMS: atom_id res chain seq x y z
N MET A 1 -11.00 -7.96 -2.17
CA MET A 1 -10.16 -6.77 -1.90
C MET A 1 -9.05 -7.16 -0.95
N CYS A 2 -7.81 -6.83 -1.33
CA CYS A 2 -6.64 -7.18 -0.54
C CYS A 2 -6.66 -6.46 0.83
N GLY A 3 -6.52 -7.22 1.90
CA GLY A 3 -6.44 -6.69 3.26
C GLY A 3 -5.23 -7.22 4.03
N ARG A 4 -4.32 -7.93 3.34
CA ARG A 4 -3.08 -8.48 3.88
C ARG A 4 -2.07 -8.68 2.78
N VAL A 5 -0.81 -8.33 3.04
CA VAL A 5 0.30 -8.58 2.13
C VAL A 5 1.48 -9.23 2.85
N SER A 6 2.35 -9.83 2.07
CA SER A 6 3.67 -10.32 2.50
C SER A 6 4.74 -9.43 1.89
N ILE A 7 5.74 -9.07 2.67
CA ILE A 7 6.84 -8.18 2.28
C ILE A 7 8.17 -8.80 2.69
N SER A 8 9.08 -8.91 1.74
CA SER A 8 10.48 -9.23 2.00
C SER A 8 11.20 -8.11 2.72
N GLU A 9 12.37 -8.41 3.21
CA GLU A 9 13.27 -7.46 3.85
C GLU A 9 13.68 -6.33 2.87
N GLN A 10 13.83 -5.13 3.40
CA GLN A 10 14.07 -3.89 2.66
C GLN A 10 15.31 -3.93 1.75
N THR A 11 16.44 -4.41 2.30
CA THR A 11 17.71 -4.47 1.56
C THR A 11 17.61 -5.40 0.35
N SER A 12 16.87 -6.49 0.48
CA SER A 12 16.60 -7.45 -0.59
C SER A 12 15.77 -6.81 -1.71
N ILE A 13 14.73 -6.03 -1.35
CA ILE A 13 13.89 -5.30 -2.31
C ILE A 13 14.73 -4.26 -3.06
N ALA A 14 15.44 -3.42 -2.32
CA ALA A 14 16.25 -2.34 -2.88
C ALA A 14 17.31 -2.87 -3.84
N LYS A 15 18.03 -3.94 -3.46
CA LYS A 15 19.06 -4.57 -4.27
C LYS A 15 18.49 -5.10 -5.59
N GLU A 16 17.39 -5.85 -5.54
CA GLU A 16 16.84 -6.51 -6.72
C GLU A 16 16.19 -5.53 -7.71
N LEU A 17 15.56 -4.49 -7.19
CA LEU A 17 14.91 -3.46 -8.01
C LEU A 17 15.78 -2.24 -8.30
N HIS A 18 17.06 -2.28 -7.89
CA HIS A 18 18.03 -1.18 -8.06
C HIS A 18 17.53 0.16 -7.52
N LEU A 19 16.82 0.14 -6.37
CA LEU A 19 16.32 1.32 -5.70
C LEU A 19 17.30 1.80 -4.62
N LYS A 20 17.40 3.10 -4.45
CA LYS A 20 18.08 3.71 -3.29
C LYS A 20 17.15 3.63 -2.08
N LEU A 21 17.70 3.44 -0.89
CA LEU A 21 16.93 3.54 0.33
C LEU A 21 16.67 5.01 0.68
N ALA A 22 15.44 5.33 1.05
CA ALA A 22 15.07 6.69 1.49
C ALA A 22 15.62 7.01 2.89
N ASP A 23 15.80 5.97 3.70
CA ASP A 23 16.41 6.03 5.03
C ASP A 23 17.39 4.87 5.21
N ASP A 24 18.32 5.00 6.15
CA ASP A 24 19.33 3.97 6.47
C ASP A 24 18.80 2.92 7.47
N LEU A 25 17.52 2.97 7.82
CA LEU A 25 16.91 2.04 8.76
C LEU A 25 16.60 0.71 8.08
N ALA A 26 17.31 -0.34 8.49
CA ALA A 26 16.98 -1.68 8.03
C ALA A 26 15.59 -2.09 8.51
N ARG A 27 14.71 -2.43 7.57
CA ARG A 27 13.36 -2.92 7.87
C ARG A 27 13.27 -4.42 7.57
N PRO A 28 12.99 -5.25 8.58
CA PRO A 28 12.83 -6.69 8.39
C PRO A 28 11.61 -7.00 7.53
N GLY A 29 11.61 -8.16 6.92
CA GLY A 29 10.44 -8.68 6.23
C GLY A 29 9.28 -8.92 7.18
N ASN A 30 8.06 -8.83 6.67
CA ASN A 30 6.84 -9.14 7.42
C ASN A 30 5.86 -9.88 6.50
N ILE A 31 5.60 -11.14 6.82
CA ILE A 31 4.73 -11.99 6.01
C ILE A 31 3.23 -11.73 6.22
N ASN A 32 2.85 -10.82 7.10
CA ASN A 32 1.46 -10.61 7.48
C ASN A 32 1.17 -9.13 7.80
N VAL A 33 1.33 -8.27 6.82
CA VAL A 33 1.13 -6.83 6.96
C VAL A 33 -0.34 -6.48 6.77
N PRO A 34 -1.02 -5.93 7.79
CA PRO A 34 -2.37 -5.38 7.67
C PRO A 34 -2.35 -3.93 7.17
N PRO A 35 -3.52 -3.38 6.74
CA PRO A 35 -3.70 -1.95 6.59
C PRO A 35 -3.31 -1.18 7.85
N THR A 36 -2.96 0.08 7.70
CA THR A 36 -2.40 1.00 8.72
C THR A 36 -0.91 0.85 9.02
N LEU A 37 -0.30 -0.26 8.63
CA LEU A 37 1.16 -0.37 8.62
C LEU A 37 1.73 0.19 7.29
N GLU A 38 3.03 0.42 7.29
CA GLU A 38 3.73 0.95 6.12
C GLU A 38 4.06 -0.14 5.11
N LEU A 39 3.98 0.22 3.83
CA LEU A 39 4.36 -0.61 2.69
C LEU A 39 5.54 0.00 1.93
N PRO A 40 6.43 -0.84 1.38
CA PRO A 40 7.50 -0.38 0.51
C PRO A 40 6.94 0.05 -0.84
N VAL A 41 7.32 1.25 -1.26
CA VAL A 41 6.85 1.86 -2.51
C VAL A 41 7.98 2.64 -3.18
N PHE A 42 7.81 2.91 -4.47
CA PHE A 42 8.42 4.07 -5.12
C PHE A 42 7.33 4.91 -5.77
N THR A 43 7.49 6.22 -5.72
CA THR A 43 6.48 7.17 -6.19
C THR A 43 6.91 7.80 -7.51
N ASP A 44 5.96 8.38 -8.24
CA ASP A 44 6.24 9.17 -9.44
C ASP A 44 7.15 10.36 -9.19
N GLN A 45 7.16 10.91 -7.96
CA GLN A 45 8.08 11.98 -7.56
C GLN A 45 9.47 11.48 -7.21
N LYS A 46 9.61 10.21 -6.79
CA LYS A 46 10.88 9.56 -6.41
C LYS A 46 10.96 8.16 -6.99
N PRO A 47 11.08 8.02 -8.31
CA PRO A 47 10.96 6.73 -8.99
C PRO A 47 12.15 5.77 -8.78
N SER A 48 13.27 6.27 -8.28
CA SER A 48 14.48 5.47 -7.98
C SER A 48 14.74 5.28 -6.48
N GLU A 49 13.79 5.70 -5.61
CA GLU A 49 13.95 5.67 -4.17
C GLU A 49 12.90 4.78 -3.53
N LEU A 50 13.36 3.79 -2.74
CA LEU A 50 12.48 2.96 -1.93
C LEU A 50 12.04 3.74 -0.70
N GLN A 51 10.76 3.98 -0.61
CA GLN A 51 10.10 4.70 0.48
C GLN A 51 9.16 3.76 1.22
N TYR A 52 8.70 4.17 2.39
CA TYR A 52 7.66 3.47 3.14
C TYR A 52 6.52 4.43 3.40
N LEU A 53 5.32 4.08 2.90
CA LEU A 53 4.10 4.87 3.09
C LEU A 53 3.07 4.08 3.88
N SER A 54 2.34 4.77 4.75
CA SER A 54 1.26 4.15 5.53
C SER A 54 0.14 3.66 4.62
N TRP A 55 -0.23 2.39 4.74
CA TRP A 55 -1.30 1.77 3.94
C TRP A 55 -2.68 2.18 4.45
N THR A 56 -2.99 3.43 4.32
CA THR A 56 -4.30 4.02 4.60
C THR A 56 -4.29 5.45 4.08
N LEU A 57 -5.04 5.74 3.04
CA LEU A 57 -5.16 7.12 2.57
C LEU A 57 -6.03 7.94 3.53
N ILE A 58 -5.53 9.07 3.96
CA ILE A 58 -6.32 10.11 4.61
C ILE A 58 -6.47 11.23 3.58
N PRO A 59 -7.68 11.54 3.10
CA PRO A 59 -7.86 12.59 2.11
C PRO A 59 -7.33 13.93 2.64
N PHE A 60 -6.66 14.73 1.82
CA PHE A 60 -6.02 16.00 2.23
C PHE A 60 -6.98 16.97 2.93
N TRP A 61 -8.27 16.91 2.60
CA TRP A 61 -9.32 17.74 3.19
C TRP A 61 -9.85 17.22 4.54
N ALA A 62 -9.52 15.98 4.92
CA ALA A 62 -10.00 15.40 6.17
C ALA A 62 -9.35 16.07 7.39
N LYS A 63 -10.16 16.36 8.40
CA LYS A 63 -9.70 16.93 9.66
C LYS A 63 -9.11 15.89 10.59
N GLU A 64 -9.57 14.65 10.47
CA GLU A 64 -9.18 13.49 11.26
C GLU A 64 -9.16 12.23 10.38
N LYS A 65 -8.59 11.14 10.89
CA LYS A 65 -8.60 9.84 10.20
C LYS A 65 -10.04 9.39 9.93
N PRO A 66 -10.38 9.05 8.68
CA PRO A 66 -11.75 8.66 8.35
C PRO A 66 -12.11 7.33 9.02
N LYS A 67 -13.37 7.20 9.44
CA LYS A 67 -13.90 5.97 10.05
C LYS A 67 -14.18 4.86 9.02
N PHE A 68 -14.11 5.18 7.73
CA PHE A 68 -14.30 4.22 6.63
C PHE A 68 -12.96 3.78 6.04
N SER A 69 -12.97 2.63 5.41
CA SER A 69 -11.77 2.03 4.81
C SER A 69 -11.31 2.80 3.57
N THR A 70 -10.05 3.23 3.58
CA THR A 70 -9.39 3.97 2.49
C THR A 70 -8.11 3.29 2.00
N PHE A 71 -7.92 2.01 2.30
CA PHE A 71 -6.72 1.27 1.90
C PHE A 71 -6.84 0.53 0.56
N ASN A 72 -7.99 0.58 -0.10
CA ASN A 72 -8.19 0.02 -1.44
C ASN A 72 -9.08 0.94 -2.28
N ALA A 73 -8.58 1.37 -3.42
CA ALA A 73 -9.35 2.09 -4.43
C ALA A 73 -9.83 1.12 -5.52
N ARG A 74 -11.12 1.15 -5.86
CA ARG A 74 -11.67 0.40 -6.98
C ARG A 74 -11.60 1.23 -8.24
N ILE A 75 -11.02 0.67 -9.30
CA ILE A 75 -10.83 1.38 -10.57
C ILE A 75 -12.16 1.85 -11.18
N GLU A 76 -13.25 1.10 -10.97
CA GLU A 76 -14.59 1.41 -11.48
C GLU A 76 -15.12 2.72 -10.90
N ASN A 77 -14.81 3.01 -9.62
CA ASN A 77 -15.32 4.16 -8.89
C ASN A 77 -14.27 5.26 -8.69
N LEU A 78 -13.04 5.06 -9.20
CA LEU A 78 -11.90 5.91 -8.88
C LEU A 78 -12.12 7.37 -9.30
N LYS A 79 -12.72 7.59 -10.49
CA LYS A 79 -12.98 8.92 -11.05
C LYS A 79 -14.07 9.70 -10.32
N GLU A 80 -14.96 9.02 -9.61
CA GLU A 80 -16.09 9.62 -8.89
C GLU A 80 -15.79 9.80 -7.41
N SER A 81 -14.81 9.08 -6.89
CA SER A 81 -14.47 9.10 -5.47
C SER A 81 -13.87 10.44 -5.03
N GLY A 82 -14.48 11.07 -4.03
CA GLY A 82 -13.94 12.30 -3.41
C GLY A 82 -12.56 12.13 -2.78
N SER A 83 -12.21 10.91 -2.36
CA SER A 83 -10.91 10.62 -1.75
C SER A 83 -9.79 10.38 -2.76
N TRP A 84 -10.10 9.95 -3.98
CA TRP A 84 -9.09 9.45 -4.92
C TRP A 84 -8.98 10.24 -6.22
N LYS A 85 -10.10 10.79 -6.73
CA LYS A 85 -10.16 11.41 -8.07
C LYS A 85 -9.11 12.47 -8.34
N HIS A 86 -8.73 13.22 -7.33
CA HIS A 86 -7.76 14.33 -7.45
C HIS A 86 -6.31 13.85 -7.56
N LEU A 87 -6.04 12.57 -7.26
CA LEU A 87 -4.72 11.95 -7.33
C LEU A 87 -4.41 11.34 -8.71
N ILE A 88 -5.47 11.08 -9.50
CA ILE A 88 -5.35 10.45 -10.82
C ILE A 88 -4.51 11.36 -11.74
N GLY A 89 -3.46 10.77 -12.35
CA GLY A 89 -2.53 11.48 -13.23
C GLY A 89 -1.56 12.43 -12.51
N LYS A 90 -1.55 12.43 -11.16
CA LYS A 90 -0.72 13.37 -10.38
C LYS A 90 0.12 12.73 -9.29
N LYS A 91 -0.39 11.70 -8.63
CA LYS A 91 0.27 11.04 -7.48
C LYS A 91 0.13 9.53 -7.59
N HIS A 92 1.00 8.93 -8.34
CA HIS A 92 1.05 7.50 -8.56
C HIS A 92 2.23 6.87 -7.85
N CYS A 93 2.06 5.66 -7.39
CA CYS A 93 3.14 4.86 -6.83
C CYS A 93 3.03 3.40 -7.29
N VAL A 94 4.11 2.69 -7.08
CA VAL A 94 4.15 1.24 -7.21
C VAL A 94 4.42 0.67 -5.83
N VAL A 95 3.51 -0.17 -5.36
CA VAL A 95 3.64 -0.91 -4.10
C VAL A 95 4.36 -2.22 -4.39
N ILE A 96 5.37 -2.53 -3.58
CA ILE A 96 6.20 -3.72 -3.75
C ILE A 96 5.82 -4.72 -2.67
N THR A 97 5.41 -5.93 -3.08
CA THR A 97 5.08 -7.02 -2.15
C THR A 97 5.62 -8.33 -2.68
N ASP A 98 5.76 -9.34 -1.83
CA ASP A 98 5.96 -10.72 -2.30
C ASP A 98 4.67 -11.30 -2.87
N GLY A 99 3.53 -10.81 -2.37
CA GLY A 99 2.20 -11.23 -2.76
C GLY A 99 1.15 -10.72 -1.76
N PHE A 100 -0.09 -11.00 -2.06
CA PHE A 100 -1.21 -10.61 -1.21
C PHE A 100 -2.11 -11.80 -0.87
N TYR A 101 -2.80 -11.70 0.26
CA TYR A 101 -3.68 -12.77 0.72
C TYR A 101 -5.12 -12.49 0.34
N GLU A 102 -5.78 -13.54 -0.15
CA GLU A 102 -7.22 -13.58 -0.36
C GLU A 102 -7.84 -14.83 0.27
N TRP A 103 -9.11 -14.75 0.64
CA TRP A 103 -9.81 -15.81 1.37
C TRP A 103 -10.94 -16.38 0.53
N LYS A 104 -10.76 -17.63 0.09
CA LYS A 104 -11.84 -18.40 -0.56
C LYS A 104 -12.83 -18.88 0.50
N LYS A 105 -14.11 -18.59 0.31
CA LYS A 105 -15.19 -19.19 1.11
C LYS A 105 -15.30 -20.67 0.77
N LEU A 106 -15.36 -21.52 1.80
CA LEU A 106 -15.51 -22.97 1.68
C LEU A 106 -16.94 -23.43 1.97
N ASP A 107 -17.80 -22.54 2.48
CA ASP A 107 -19.20 -22.78 2.73
C ASP A 107 -20.05 -21.59 2.26
N GLU A 108 -21.34 -21.81 2.04
CA GLU A 108 -22.28 -20.78 1.57
C GLU A 108 -22.36 -19.58 2.54
N LYS A 109 -22.27 -19.84 3.83
CA LYS A 109 -22.34 -18.80 4.88
C LYS A 109 -21.03 -18.05 5.06
N GLY A 110 -19.93 -18.47 4.40
CA GLY A 110 -18.62 -17.86 4.50
C GLY A 110 -17.98 -17.94 5.90
N LYS A 111 -18.43 -18.88 6.74
CA LYS A 111 -17.85 -19.12 8.07
C LYS A 111 -16.51 -19.85 7.99
N LYS A 112 -16.39 -20.78 7.04
CA LYS A 112 -15.14 -21.48 6.75
C LYS A 112 -14.46 -20.80 5.57
N LYS A 113 -13.19 -20.44 5.73
CA LYS A 113 -12.40 -19.77 4.70
C LYS A 113 -11.01 -20.40 4.61
N GLN A 114 -10.49 -20.48 3.39
CA GLN A 114 -9.10 -20.86 3.12
C GLN A 114 -8.34 -19.64 2.64
N ALA A 115 -7.24 -19.32 3.29
CA ALA A 115 -6.32 -18.29 2.87
C ALA A 115 -5.43 -18.78 1.72
N TYR A 116 -5.22 -17.91 0.74
CA TYR A 116 -4.30 -18.12 -0.37
C TYR A 116 -3.36 -16.93 -0.46
N LEU A 117 -2.07 -17.19 -0.59
CA LEU A 117 -1.10 -16.18 -0.98
C LEU A 117 -1.04 -16.14 -2.51
N ILE A 118 -1.46 -15.03 -3.08
CA ILE A 118 -1.47 -14.80 -4.52
C ILE A 118 -0.18 -14.06 -4.89
N ARG A 119 0.57 -14.62 -5.84
CA ARG A 119 1.86 -14.11 -6.30
C ARG A 119 1.90 -14.04 -7.82
N MET A 120 2.69 -13.14 -8.36
CA MET A 120 2.95 -13.10 -9.79
C MET A 120 3.85 -14.28 -10.18
N LYS A 121 3.41 -15.08 -11.16
CA LYS A 121 4.16 -16.26 -11.62
C LYS A 121 5.48 -15.83 -12.27
N GLY A 122 6.58 -16.47 -11.85
CA GLY A 122 7.91 -16.21 -12.41
C GLY A 122 8.57 -14.90 -11.96
N MET A 123 7.91 -14.14 -11.08
CA MET A 123 8.45 -12.91 -10.51
C MET A 123 8.70 -13.08 -9.02
N ARG A 124 9.78 -12.49 -8.52
CA ARG A 124 10.05 -12.47 -7.09
C ARG A 124 9.07 -11.56 -6.36
N PHE A 125 8.81 -10.39 -6.91
CA PHE A 125 7.89 -9.42 -6.33
C PHE A 125 6.63 -9.26 -7.16
N THR A 126 5.54 -8.97 -6.49
CA THR A 126 4.27 -8.53 -7.08
C THR A 126 4.21 -7.01 -6.96
N LEU A 127 4.25 -6.34 -8.11
CA LEU A 127 4.17 -4.88 -8.19
C LEU A 127 2.71 -4.49 -8.39
N MET A 128 2.19 -3.65 -7.50
CA MET A 128 0.80 -3.21 -7.55
C MET A 128 0.73 -1.70 -7.76
N ALA A 129 -0.17 -1.26 -8.65
CA ALA A 129 -0.45 0.16 -8.83
C ALA A 129 -1.11 0.74 -7.59
N GLY A 130 -0.66 1.91 -7.17
CA GLY A 130 -1.20 2.65 -6.04
C GLY A 130 -1.34 4.14 -6.33
N LEU A 131 -2.08 4.80 -5.47
CA LEU A 131 -2.16 6.26 -5.40
C LEU A 131 -1.67 6.69 -4.02
N TRP A 132 -0.96 7.79 -3.95
CA TRP A 132 -0.43 8.29 -2.70
C TRP A 132 -0.79 9.75 -2.48
N ASP A 133 -0.77 10.20 -1.23
CA ASP A 133 -0.94 11.60 -0.86
C ASP A 133 -0.17 11.93 0.41
N THR A 134 -0.18 13.19 0.78
CA THR A 134 0.32 13.67 2.06
C THR A 134 -0.82 14.30 2.84
N TRP A 135 -0.85 14.04 4.13
CA TRP A 135 -1.82 14.62 5.05
C TRP A 135 -1.11 15.17 6.29
N VAL A 136 -1.50 16.36 6.71
CA VAL A 136 -0.98 16.99 7.92
C VAL A 136 -2.01 16.82 9.03
N ASP A 137 -1.61 16.17 10.12
CA ASP A 137 -2.43 16.11 11.32
C ASP A 137 -2.52 17.51 11.94
N LYS A 138 -3.73 18.05 11.98
CA LYS A 138 -3.97 19.40 12.48
C LYS A 138 -3.73 19.57 14.00
N ASN A 139 -3.72 18.48 14.74
CA ASN A 139 -3.50 18.49 16.18
C ASN A 139 -2.01 18.44 16.53
N THR A 140 -1.23 17.71 15.76
CA THR A 140 0.20 17.49 16.02
C THR A 140 1.12 18.26 15.07
N GLY A 141 0.61 18.69 13.91
CA GLY A 141 1.40 19.26 12.84
C GLY A 141 2.25 18.24 12.05
N GLU A 142 2.10 16.95 12.36
CA GLU A 142 2.86 15.88 11.73
C GLU A 142 2.42 15.66 10.29
N LEU A 143 3.39 15.59 9.37
CA LEU A 143 3.17 15.25 7.97
C LEU A 143 3.24 13.73 7.79
N ASN A 144 2.14 13.15 7.34
CA ASN A 144 2.05 11.72 7.04
C ASN A 144 2.00 11.49 5.53
N ALA A 145 2.86 10.63 5.02
CA ALA A 145 2.81 10.12 3.66
C ALA A 145 1.98 8.83 3.62
N LEU A 146 0.97 8.79 2.75
CA LEU A 146 -0.12 7.83 2.79
C LEU A 146 -0.29 7.18 1.42
N LEU A 147 -0.74 5.94 1.43
CA LEU A 147 -0.93 5.09 0.27
C LEU A 147 -2.40 4.62 0.18
#